data_c87c0dac0ad4154e23079d67bb79d573
#
_entry.id   c87c0dac0ad4154e23079d67bb79d573
#
_cell.length_a   1.000
_cell.length_b   1.000
_cell.length_c   1.000
_cell.angle_alpha   90.00
_cell.angle_beta   90.00
_cell.angle_gamma   90.00
#
_symmetry.space_group_name_H-M   'P 1'
#
loop_
_entity.id
_entity.type
_entity.pdbx_description
1 polymer ?
#
loop_
_entity_poly.entity_id
_entity_poly.type
_entity_poly.pdbx_seq_one_letter_code
_entity_poly.pdbx_strand_id
1 'polypeptide(L)'
;LDIFLPQSIATLHFRPGRISGTNPSGDGVLRFTGLALAFLAVMPVSAGATDYRYDTSYSVALGILPIARMTFQTEVASDRYTISGQFHSSGLVDIVREVAAKSTVTGTLAGGRMQPQRYALDYKSGKRQHTYEVLFAGGNVVETKVTPERPKPETWVPVQPADLKSVLDPIGALLIPGDADVCGQTLPVYDGESRMDLVLSPNRSERFSAGSAEGEAIVCSVRYVPKSGYRKGRKDIEYLKSVTGMEIWFAKTATLQLYAPVYAKIPTRYGTVHVTAEKFDG
;
A
#
# COMPACT_ATOMS: atom_id res chain seq x y z
N LEU A 1 -10.97 -4.20 -4.49
CA LEU A 1 -9.86 -4.30 -3.52
C LEU A 1 -8.49 -4.33 -4.22
N ASP A 2 -8.50 -4.74 -5.48
CA ASP A 2 -7.28 -4.91 -6.30
C ASP A 2 -6.58 -3.59 -6.71
N ILE A 3 -7.14 -2.43 -6.39
CA ILE A 3 -6.55 -1.13 -6.73
C ILE A 3 -5.38 -0.80 -5.79
N PHE A 4 -5.40 -1.33 -4.56
CA PHE A 4 -4.37 -1.10 -3.54
C PHE A 4 -3.50 -2.33 -3.29
N LEU A 5 -3.74 -3.45 -4.01
CA LEU A 5 -3.00 -4.69 -3.86
C LEU A 5 -2.45 -5.14 -5.21
N PRO A 6 -1.25 -5.73 -5.27
CA PRO A 6 -0.64 -6.19 -6.52
C PRO A 6 -1.55 -7.11 -7.31
N GLN A 7 -1.66 -6.88 -8.60
CA GLN A 7 -2.66 -7.52 -9.50
C GLN A 7 -2.50 -9.04 -9.67
N SER A 8 -1.37 -9.62 -9.28
CA SER A 8 -1.12 -11.08 -9.30
C SER A 8 -2.04 -11.88 -8.37
N ILE A 9 -2.76 -11.22 -7.50
CA ILE A 9 -3.46 -11.84 -6.37
C ILE A 9 -4.87 -12.32 -6.73
N ALA A 10 -5.48 -11.77 -7.76
CA ALA A 10 -6.90 -12.00 -8.08
C ALA A 10 -7.19 -13.21 -8.98
N THR A 11 -6.18 -14.02 -9.36
CA THR A 11 -6.41 -15.19 -10.22
C THR A 11 -6.43 -16.48 -9.41
N LEU A 12 -7.59 -16.88 -8.90
CA LEU A 12 -7.81 -18.15 -8.23
C LEU A 12 -8.60 -19.12 -9.11
N HIS A 13 -7.88 -20.12 -9.65
CA HIS A 13 -8.47 -21.37 -10.14
C HIS A 13 -8.24 -22.45 -9.10
N PHE A 14 -9.31 -23.09 -8.72
CA PHE A 14 -9.37 -24.21 -7.77
C PHE A 14 -8.84 -25.49 -8.46
N ARG A 15 -7.83 -26.14 -7.88
CA ARG A 15 -7.51 -27.54 -8.11
C ARG A 15 -7.11 -28.19 -6.79
N PRO A 16 -7.74 -29.30 -6.38
CA PRO A 16 -7.32 -30.08 -5.21
C PRO A 16 -6.15 -30.99 -5.60
N GLY A 17 -5.08 -30.98 -4.84
CA GLY A 17 -3.89 -31.80 -5.03
C GLY A 17 -3.40 -32.43 -3.72
N ARG A 18 -3.27 -33.76 -3.75
CA ARG A 18 -2.98 -34.76 -2.73
C ARG A 18 -1.87 -34.46 -1.73
N ILE A 19 -2.08 -34.98 -0.53
CA ILE A 19 -1.15 -35.12 0.59
C ILE A 19 -0.20 -36.29 0.31
N SER A 20 1.10 -36.08 0.55
CA SER A 20 2.04 -37.16 0.82
C SER A 20 3.09 -36.66 1.81
N GLY A 21 3.15 -37.28 2.96
CA GLY A 21 4.12 -37.00 4.00
C GLY A 21 5.40 -37.85 3.84
N THR A 22 6.48 -37.39 4.44
CA THR A 22 7.51 -38.20 5.08
C THR A 22 8.45 -37.32 5.89
N ASN A 23 8.57 -37.61 7.17
CA ASN A 23 9.74 -37.25 8.01
C ASN A 23 10.90 -38.20 7.71
N PRO A 24 12.17 -37.86 7.97
CA PRO A 24 12.81 -38.43 9.14
C PRO A 24 13.75 -37.52 9.94
N SER A 25 13.85 -37.87 11.20
CA SER A 25 14.76 -37.49 12.27
C SER A 25 16.25 -37.77 11.99
N GLY A 26 17.15 -36.99 12.65
CA GLY A 26 18.57 -37.29 12.74
C GLY A 26 19.27 -36.40 13.78
N ASP A 27 19.53 -37.02 14.95
CA ASP A 27 20.32 -36.47 16.08
C ASP A 27 21.80 -36.28 15.71
N GLY A 28 22.43 -35.26 16.32
CA GLY A 28 23.87 -35.07 16.26
C GLY A 28 24.37 -34.07 17.29
N VAL A 29 24.69 -34.57 18.49
CA VAL A 29 25.35 -33.78 19.56
C VAL A 29 26.84 -33.68 19.28
N LEU A 30 27.39 -32.46 19.30
CA LEU A 30 28.82 -32.27 19.57
C LEU A 30 29.05 -31.04 20.48
N ARG A 31 29.60 -31.32 21.65
CA ARG A 31 30.06 -30.35 22.64
C ARG A 31 31.45 -29.85 22.24
N PHE A 32 31.66 -28.55 22.19
CA PHE A 32 32.99 -27.95 22.38
C PHE A 32 32.87 -26.76 23.34
N THR A 33 33.56 -26.90 24.46
CA THR A 33 33.84 -25.87 25.46
C THR A 33 34.96 -24.99 24.95
N GLY A 34 34.73 -23.71 24.85
CA GLY A 34 35.75 -22.69 24.57
C GLY A 34 35.33 -21.36 25.18
N LEU A 35 35.88 -21.03 26.34
CA LEU A 35 35.65 -19.78 27.08
C LEU A 35 36.47 -18.66 26.42
N ALA A 36 35.84 -17.81 25.64
CA ALA A 36 36.43 -16.55 25.18
C ALA A 36 35.55 -15.40 25.71
N LEU A 37 36.07 -14.65 26.68
CA LEU A 37 35.50 -13.38 27.13
C LEU A 37 35.63 -12.35 26.00
N ALA A 38 34.60 -12.17 25.22
CA ALA A 38 34.50 -11.01 24.31
C ALA A 38 33.77 -9.89 25.05
N PHE A 39 34.47 -8.81 25.33
CA PHE A 39 33.86 -7.54 25.73
C PHE A 39 33.01 -7.02 24.58
N LEU A 40 31.72 -7.26 24.63
CA LEU A 40 30.73 -6.60 23.77
C LEU A 40 30.62 -5.15 24.26
N ALA A 41 31.23 -4.23 23.55
CA ALA A 41 30.90 -2.82 23.64
C ALA A 41 29.44 -2.65 23.13
N VAL A 42 28.50 -2.58 24.06
CA VAL A 42 27.10 -2.20 23.77
C VAL A 42 27.15 -0.72 23.39
N MET A 43 27.21 -0.45 22.08
CA MET A 43 26.95 0.90 21.59
C MET A 43 25.47 1.21 21.87
N PRO A 44 25.15 2.33 22.55
CA PRO A 44 23.77 2.74 22.71
C PRO A 44 23.22 3.04 21.31
N VAL A 45 22.26 2.26 20.87
CA VAL A 45 21.41 2.64 19.74
C VAL A 45 20.59 3.83 20.23
N SER A 46 21.01 5.04 19.84
CA SER A 46 20.19 6.23 20.04
C SER A 46 18.92 6.01 19.23
N ALA A 47 17.83 5.63 19.91
CA ALA A 47 16.50 5.74 19.34
C ALA A 47 16.29 7.23 19.06
N GLY A 48 16.34 7.63 17.78
CA GLY A 48 16.05 9.00 17.37
C GLY A 48 14.67 9.38 17.91
N ALA A 49 14.59 10.54 18.56
CA ALA A 49 13.31 11.04 19.05
C ALA A 49 12.38 11.21 17.83
N THR A 50 11.16 10.66 17.92
CA THR A 50 10.10 10.87 16.93
C THR A 50 9.55 12.29 17.16
N ASP A 51 9.71 13.16 16.16
CA ASP A 51 9.23 14.54 16.24
C ASP A 51 7.71 14.59 16.11
N TYR A 52 7.15 13.74 15.23
CA TYR A 52 5.71 13.64 14.99
C TYR A 52 5.29 12.18 14.82
N ARG A 53 4.14 11.86 15.40
CA ARG A 53 3.47 10.57 15.21
C ARG A 53 1.98 10.80 15.11
N TYR A 54 1.36 10.21 14.10
CA TYR A 54 -0.08 10.18 14.00
C TYR A 54 -0.57 8.84 13.45
N ASP A 55 -1.78 8.47 13.85
CA ASP A 55 -2.44 7.24 13.49
C ASP A 55 -3.70 7.55 12.71
N THR A 56 -3.91 6.86 11.61
CA THR A 56 -5.16 6.90 10.85
C THR A 56 -5.78 5.51 10.78
N SER A 57 -7.10 5.44 10.78
CA SER A 57 -7.82 4.19 10.58
C SER A 57 -8.98 4.38 9.62
N TYR A 58 -9.26 3.32 8.85
CA TYR A 58 -10.30 3.34 7.83
C TYR A 58 -11.15 2.07 7.92
N SER A 59 -12.46 2.24 7.73
CA SER A 59 -13.35 1.17 7.36
C SER A 59 -13.42 1.03 5.85
N VAL A 60 -13.56 -0.20 5.37
CA VAL A 60 -13.77 -0.53 3.95
C VAL A 60 -15.09 -1.28 3.82
N ALA A 61 -15.98 -0.80 2.97
CA ALA A 61 -17.29 -1.41 2.73
C ALA A 61 -17.55 -1.62 1.24
N LEU A 62 -18.24 -2.69 0.88
CA LEU A 62 -18.82 -2.92 -0.45
C LEU A 62 -20.32 -2.57 -0.38
N GLY A 63 -20.71 -1.45 -0.96
CA GLY A 63 -22.00 -0.83 -0.69
C GLY A 63 -22.10 -0.51 0.80
N ILE A 64 -23.05 -1.14 1.50
CA ILE A 64 -23.25 -1.00 2.94
C ILE A 64 -22.59 -2.09 3.77
N LEU A 65 -21.99 -3.11 3.12
CA LEU A 65 -21.42 -4.27 3.80
C LEU A 65 -19.97 -4.03 4.18
N PRO A 66 -19.61 -4.00 5.48
CA PRO A 66 -18.21 -3.92 5.90
C PRO A 66 -17.44 -5.15 5.44
N ILE A 67 -16.26 -4.93 4.80
CA ILE A 67 -15.44 -6.01 4.22
C ILE A 67 -14.00 -6.00 4.71
N ALA A 68 -13.49 -4.88 5.24
CA ALA A 68 -12.14 -4.80 5.78
C ALA A 68 -11.93 -3.56 6.66
N ARG A 69 -10.79 -3.54 7.35
CA ARG A 69 -10.25 -2.37 8.06
C ARG A 69 -8.79 -2.15 7.65
N MET A 70 -8.39 -0.88 7.66
CA MET A 70 -6.99 -0.47 7.46
C MET A 70 -6.57 0.46 8.59
N THR A 71 -5.31 0.35 9.00
CA THR A 71 -4.68 1.29 9.92
C THR A 71 -3.33 1.71 9.37
N PHE A 72 -2.98 2.97 9.55
CA PHE A 72 -1.66 3.49 9.23
C PHE A 72 -1.12 4.25 10.42
N GLN A 73 0.15 4.03 10.70
CA GLN A 73 0.93 4.80 11.64
C GLN A 73 2.04 5.51 10.88
N THR A 74 2.07 6.82 10.99
CA THR A 74 3.12 7.65 10.39
C THR A 74 3.99 8.23 11.49
N GLU A 75 5.28 8.02 11.39
CA GLU A 75 6.29 8.57 12.27
C GLU A 75 7.25 9.43 11.44
N VAL A 76 7.54 10.61 11.93
CA VAL A 76 8.51 11.53 11.35
C VAL A 76 9.53 11.89 12.41
N ALA A 77 10.80 11.74 12.09
CA ALA A 77 11.92 12.11 12.92
C ALA A 77 12.94 12.89 12.09
N SER A 78 13.10 14.16 12.40
CA SER A 78 13.91 15.11 11.62
C SER A 78 13.43 15.19 10.16
N ASP A 79 14.22 14.68 9.21
CA ASP A 79 13.91 14.65 7.78
C ASP A 79 13.49 13.27 7.27
N ARG A 80 13.30 12.29 8.15
CA ARG A 80 12.94 10.90 7.79
C ARG A 80 11.54 10.59 8.20
N TYR A 81 10.87 9.77 7.41
CA TYR A 81 9.56 9.24 7.76
C TYR A 81 9.50 7.72 7.63
N THR A 82 8.62 7.15 8.42
CA THR A 82 8.18 5.76 8.32
C THR A 82 6.67 5.72 8.36
N ILE A 83 6.05 5.05 7.39
CA ILE A 83 4.62 4.76 7.38
C ILE A 83 4.45 3.26 7.47
N SER A 84 3.79 2.78 8.53
CA SER A 84 3.44 1.38 8.73
C SER A 84 1.95 1.20 8.52
N GLY A 85 1.57 0.34 7.58
CA GLY A 85 0.18 0.06 7.25
C GLY A 85 -0.21 -1.38 7.58
N GLN A 86 -1.45 -1.59 8.02
CA GLN A 86 -2.05 -2.89 8.18
C GLN A 86 -3.43 -2.92 7.53
N PHE A 87 -3.74 -4.02 6.87
CA PHE A 87 -5.03 -4.32 6.28
C PHE A 87 -5.49 -5.68 6.76
N HIS A 88 -6.74 -5.79 7.18
CA HIS A 88 -7.40 -7.04 7.53
C HIS A 88 -8.80 -7.07 6.92
N SER A 89 -9.11 -8.14 6.21
CA SER A 89 -10.50 -8.40 5.82
C SER A 89 -11.34 -8.66 7.06
N SER A 90 -12.66 -8.52 6.93
CA SER A 90 -13.60 -8.71 8.04
C SER A 90 -14.95 -9.21 7.53
N GLY A 91 -15.79 -9.71 8.44
CA GLY A 91 -17.14 -10.13 8.16
C GLY A 91 -17.23 -11.33 7.21
N LEU A 92 -18.16 -11.30 6.26
CA LEU A 92 -18.38 -12.41 5.33
C LEU A 92 -17.18 -12.73 4.44
N VAL A 93 -16.28 -11.77 4.20
CA VAL A 93 -15.07 -11.98 3.41
C VAL A 93 -14.14 -12.97 4.11
N ASP A 94 -13.99 -12.87 5.44
CA ASP A 94 -13.13 -13.78 6.23
C ASP A 94 -13.63 -15.22 6.21
N ILE A 95 -14.96 -15.42 6.15
CA ILE A 95 -15.56 -16.76 6.07
C ILE A 95 -15.17 -17.44 4.75
N VAL A 96 -15.11 -16.68 3.66
CA VAL A 96 -14.75 -17.19 2.34
C VAL A 96 -13.23 -17.28 2.19
N ARG A 97 -12.53 -16.24 2.61
CA ARG A 97 -11.07 -16.14 2.54
C ARG A 97 -10.55 -14.96 3.34
N GLU A 98 -9.80 -15.25 4.38
CA GLU A 98 -9.05 -14.24 5.12
C GLU A 98 -8.01 -13.57 4.20
N VAL A 99 -7.99 -12.24 4.22
CA VAL A 99 -6.98 -11.41 3.55
C VAL A 99 -6.35 -10.48 4.56
N ALA A 100 -5.03 -10.49 4.64
CA ALA A 100 -4.26 -9.61 5.49
C ALA A 100 -3.07 -9.04 4.72
N ALA A 101 -2.71 -7.81 5.02
CA ALA A 101 -1.50 -7.19 4.48
C ALA A 101 -0.81 -6.31 5.53
N LYS A 102 0.52 -6.27 5.45
CA LYS A 102 1.36 -5.33 6.20
C LYS A 102 2.22 -4.59 5.18
N SER A 103 2.25 -3.29 5.28
CA SER A 103 3.08 -2.45 4.43
C SER A 103 3.99 -1.56 5.26
N THR A 104 5.13 -1.21 4.71
CA THR A 104 6.04 -0.22 5.30
C THR A 104 6.61 0.63 4.19
N VAL A 105 6.54 1.94 4.35
CA VAL A 105 7.26 2.92 3.51
C VAL A 105 8.23 3.67 4.38
N THR A 106 9.47 3.76 3.94
CA THR A 106 10.48 4.63 4.57
C THR A 106 11.06 5.58 3.52
N GLY A 107 11.41 6.79 3.95
CA GLY A 107 11.95 7.78 3.05
C GLY A 107 12.36 9.06 3.77
N THR A 108 12.52 10.13 3.00
CA THR A 108 12.89 11.45 3.49
C THR A 108 11.82 12.49 3.15
N LEU A 109 11.73 13.51 4.01
CA LEU A 109 10.95 14.72 3.77
C LEU A 109 11.88 15.79 3.24
N ALA A 110 11.70 16.21 2.01
CA ALA A 110 12.47 17.27 1.39
C ALA A 110 11.55 18.35 0.84
N GLY A 111 11.62 19.57 1.39
CA GLY A 111 10.75 20.67 0.97
C GLY A 111 9.26 20.37 1.12
N GLY A 112 8.84 19.70 2.21
CA GLY A 112 7.45 19.31 2.43
C GLY A 112 6.94 18.15 1.57
N ARG A 113 7.83 17.49 0.80
CA ARG A 113 7.49 16.36 -0.08
C ARG A 113 8.06 15.06 0.46
N MET A 114 7.24 14.02 0.50
CA MET A 114 7.68 12.67 0.81
C MET A 114 8.41 12.05 -0.39
N GLN A 115 9.65 11.64 -0.16
CA GLN A 115 10.48 10.94 -1.14
C GLN A 115 10.73 9.52 -0.65
N PRO A 116 10.08 8.50 -1.22
CA PRO A 116 10.26 7.13 -0.79
C PRO A 116 11.67 6.66 -1.12
N GLN A 117 12.25 5.87 -0.20
CA GLN A 117 13.48 5.12 -0.38
C GLN A 117 13.22 3.62 -0.44
N ARG A 118 12.24 3.16 0.31
CA ARG A 118 11.83 1.75 0.34
C ARG A 118 10.32 1.63 0.57
N TYR A 119 9.69 0.77 -0.22
CA TYR A 119 8.34 0.27 -0.01
C TYR A 119 8.40 -1.25 0.15
N ALA A 120 7.74 -1.79 1.16
CA ALA A 120 7.59 -3.21 1.38
C ALA A 120 6.13 -3.54 1.64
N LEU A 121 5.67 -4.67 1.09
CA LEU A 121 4.35 -5.21 1.31
C LEU A 121 4.46 -6.71 1.57
N ASP A 122 3.91 -7.16 2.69
CA ASP A 122 3.66 -8.57 2.99
C ASP A 122 2.15 -8.81 2.90
N TYR A 123 1.75 -9.65 1.96
CA TYR A 123 0.35 -9.90 1.63
C TYR A 123 0.02 -11.38 1.81
N LYS A 124 -1.05 -11.68 2.55
CA LYS A 124 -1.58 -13.03 2.77
C LYS A 124 -3.02 -13.12 2.28
N SER A 125 -3.36 -14.17 1.56
CA SER A 125 -4.72 -14.49 1.14
C SER A 125 -4.97 -15.99 1.27
N GLY A 126 -5.65 -16.40 2.32
CA GLY A 126 -5.77 -17.78 2.72
C GLY A 126 -4.39 -18.39 2.98
N LYS A 127 -4.04 -19.45 2.24
CA LYS A 127 -2.73 -20.13 2.35
C LYS A 127 -1.60 -19.50 1.49
N ARG A 128 -1.89 -18.46 0.72
CA ARG A 128 -0.92 -17.83 -0.18
C ARG A 128 -0.33 -16.60 0.48
N GLN A 129 0.98 -16.48 0.43
CA GLN A 129 1.72 -15.31 0.88
C GLN A 129 2.59 -14.78 -0.25
N HIS A 130 2.68 -13.47 -0.35
CA HIS A 130 3.51 -12.74 -1.30
C HIS A 130 4.17 -11.59 -0.58
N THR A 131 5.44 -11.38 -0.89
CA THR A 131 6.18 -10.20 -0.44
C THR A 131 6.64 -9.39 -1.64
N TYR A 132 6.53 -8.09 -1.52
CA TYR A 132 6.99 -7.11 -2.50
C TYR A 132 7.94 -6.16 -1.81
N GLU A 133 9.06 -5.89 -2.43
CA GLU A 133 10.01 -4.89 -1.98
C GLU A 133 10.44 -4.05 -3.15
N VAL A 134 10.39 -2.73 -2.99
CA VAL A 134 10.79 -1.75 -4.01
C VAL A 134 11.73 -0.76 -3.37
N LEU A 135 12.90 -0.59 -3.96
CA LEU A 135 13.88 0.41 -3.56
C LEU A 135 13.86 1.57 -4.55
N PHE A 136 13.90 2.78 -4.02
CA PHE A 136 13.87 4.01 -4.78
C PHE A 136 15.13 4.84 -4.56
N ALA A 137 15.58 5.53 -5.59
CA ALA A 137 16.62 6.54 -5.51
C ALA A 137 16.30 7.70 -6.46
N GLY A 138 16.24 8.94 -5.93
CA GLY A 138 15.92 10.12 -6.72
C GLY A 138 14.58 10.05 -7.46
N GLY A 139 13.56 9.43 -6.85
CA GLY A 139 12.22 9.26 -7.44
C GLY A 139 12.14 8.15 -8.50
N ASN A 140 13.19 7.34 -8.68
CA ASN A 140 13.21 6.23 -9.63
C ASN A 140 13.30 4.91 -8.86
N VAL A 141 12.66 3.86 -9.37
CA VAL A 141 12.85 2.51 -8.86
C VAL A 141 14.22 2.00 -9.31
N VAL A 142 15.03 1.54 -8.36
CA VAL A 142 16.36 0.97 -8.60
C VAL A 142 16.40 -0.54 -8.40
N GLU A 143 15.51 -1.09 -7.62
CA GLU A 143 15.37 -2.53 -7.40
C GLU A 143 13.92 -2.91 -7.11
N THR A 144 13.51 -4.07 -7.58
CA THR A 144 12.23 -4.69 -7.24
C THR A 144 12.42 -6.16 -6.97
N LYS A 145 11.91 -6.64 -5.83
CA LYS A 145 11.91 -8.05 -5.46
C LYS A 145 10.49 -8.50 -5.13
N VAL A 146 10.07 -9.60 -5.77
CA VAL A 146 8.75 -10.22 -5.55
C VAL A 146 8.95 -11.67 -5.17
N THR A 147 8.35 -12.12 -4.09
CA THR A 147 8.45 -13.51 -3.61
C THR A 147 7.08 -14.07 -3.28
N PRO A 148 6.71 -15.25 -3.78
CA PRO A 148 7.42 -15.99 -4.84
C PRO A 148 7.29 -15.31 -6.19
N GLU A 149 8.31 -15.44 -7.02
CA GLU A 149 8.24 -15.02 -8.41
C GLU A 149 7.23 -15.89 -9.18
N ARG A 150 6.52 -15.29 -10.12
CA ARG A 150 5.48 -15.97 -10.90
C ARG A 150 5.76 -15.88 -12.38
N PRO A 151 5.54 -16.97 -13.13
CA PRO A 151 5.55 -16.93 -14.57
C PRO A 151 4.55 -15.89 -15.08
N LYS A 152 4.97 -15.06 -16.00
CA LYS A 152 4.11 -14.06 -16.64
C LYS A 152 3.47 -14.71 -17.90
N PRO A 153 2.13 -14.61 -18.08
CA PRO A 153 1.49 -15.13 -19.28
C PRO A 153 1.84 -14.29 -20.51
N GLU A 154 1.63 -14.82 -21.70
CA GLU A 154 1.87 -14.09 -22.98
C GLU A 154 1.09 -12.77 -23.09
N THR A 155 -0.07 -12.70 -22.43
CA THR A 155 -0.90 -11.48 -22.39
C THR A 155 -0.42 -10.44 -21.37
N TRP A 156 0.72 -10.69 -20.72
CA TRP A 156 1.30 -9.74 -19.77
C TRP A 156 1.88 -8.52 -20.47
N VAL A 157 1.59 -7.32 -19.96
CA VAL A 157 2.22 -6.08 -20.36
C VAL A 157 3.46 -5.87 -19.48
N PRO A 158 4.67 -6.09 -19.99
CA PRO A 158 5.88 -6.01 -19.16
C PRO A 158 6.15 -4.57 -18.73
N VAL A 159 6.66 -4.40 -17.51
CA VAL A 159 7.17 -3.13 -17.03
C VAL A 159 8.48 -2.82 -17.75
N GLN A 160 8.56 -1.63 -18.35
CA GLN A 160 9.76 -1.15 -19.05
C GLN A 160 10.59 -0.27 -18.13
N PRO A 161 11.90 -0.11 -18.36
CA PRO A 161 12.75 0.79 -17.56
C PRO A 161 12.24 2.24 -17.52
N ALA A 162 11.58 2.70 -18.57
CA ALA A 162 10.97 4.02 -18.62
C ALA A 162 9.77 4.17 -17.65
N ASP A 163 9.05 3.08 -17.40
CA ASP A 163 7.90 3.05 -16.49
C ASP A 163 8.29 3.22 -15.02
N LEU A 164 9.56 3.00 -14.70
CA LEU A 164 10.12 3.02 -13.34
C LEU A 164 10.75 4.36 -12.97
N LYS A 165 10.61 5.37 -13.83
CA LYS A 165 11.14 6.71 -13.60
C LYS A 165 10.07 7.64 -13.04
N SER A 166 10.45 8.48 -12.08
CA SER A 166 9.59 9.48 -11.44
C SER A 166 8.28 8.88 -10.93
N VAL A 167 8.38 7.79 -10.17
CA VAL A 167 7.23 7.07 -9.62
C VAL A 167 7.24 7.10 -8.09
N LEU A 168 6.07 6.91 -7.51
CA LEU A 168 5.81 6.88 -6.10
C LEU A 168 5.34 5.49 -5.66
N ASP A 169 5.50 5.17 -4.40
CA ASP A 169 4.85 4.01 -3.78
C ASP A 169 3.34 4.25 -3.61
N PRO A 170 2.52 3.18 -3.44
CA PRO A 170 1.06 3.31 -3.40
C PRO A 170 0.52 4.12 -2.21
N ILE A 171 1.27 4.23 -1.12
CA ILE A 171 0.85 4.95 0.09
C ILE A 171 1.31 6.40 0.01
N GLY A 172 2.59 6.62 -0.24
CA GLY A 172 3.17 7.95 -0.35
C GLY A 172 2.57 8.78 -1.50
N ALA A 173 2.12 8.14 -2.59
CA ALA A 173 1.45 8.80 -3.69
C ALA A 173 0.17 9.53 -3.28
N LEU A 174 -0.50 9.09 -2.21
CA LEU A 174 -1.74 9.68 -1.70
C LEU A 174 -1.49 10.77 -0.63
N LEU A 175 -0.24 11.05 -0.29
CA LEU A 175 0.15 12.10 0.64
C LEU A 175 0.66 13.31 -0.15
N ILE A 176 -0.22 14.26 -0.40
CA ILE A 176 0.02 15.38 -1.30
C ILE A 176 0.54 16.58 -0.50
N PRO A 177 1.64 17.25 -0.94
CA PRO A 177 2.14 18.45 -0.26
C PRO A 177 1.07 19.54 -0.12
N GLY A 178 1.05 20.22 1.01
CA GLY A 178 0.03 21.21 1.35
C GLY A 178 0.03 22.48 0.51
N ASP A 179 1.08 22.73 -0.25
CA ASP A 179 1.25 23.82 -1.21
C ASP A 179 0.91 23.42 -2.67
N ALA A 180 0.62 22.13 -2.90
CA ALA A 180 0.33 21.62 -4.25
C ALA A 180 -1.15 21.79 -4.62
N ASP A 181 -1.42 21.89 -5.92
CA ASP A 181 -2.78 21.68 -6.45
C ASP A 181 -3.16 20.21 -6.28
N VAL A 182 -4.08 19.96 -5.32
CA VAL A 182 -4.44 18.60 -4.90
C VAL A 182 -5.04 17.80 -6.06
N CYS A 183 -5.91 18.39 -6.86
CA CYS A 183 -6.66 17.68 -7.90
C CYS A 183 -6.11 17.88 -9.31
N GLY A 184 -5.22 18.84 -9.55
CA GLY A 184 -4.68 19.16 -10.87
C GLY A 184 -3.47 18.31 -11.28
N GLN A 185 -3.32 17.08 -10.75
CA GLN A 185 -2.10 16.31 -10.92
C GLN A 185 -2.33 14.84 -11.29
N THR A 186 -1.28 14.22 -11.76
CA THR A 186 -1.21 12.77 -11.99
C THR A 186 -0.28 12.15 -10.97
N LEU A 187 -0.74 11.10 -10.30
CA LEU A 187 0.05 10.33 -9.35
C LEU A 187 0.58 9.07 -10.04
N PRO A 188 1.88 9.01 -10.37
CA PRO A 188 2.51 7.86 -11.01
C PRO A 188 2.88 6.82 -9.96
N VAL A 189 2.10 5.75 -9.86
CA VAL A 189 2.24 4.73 -8.82
C VAL A 189 2.92 3.47 -9.35
N TYR A 190 3.85 2.91 -8.56
CA TYR A 190 4.40 1.57 -8.77
C TYR A 190 4.35 0.76 -7.48
N ASP A 191 3.72 -0.40 -7.52
CA ASP A 191 3.44 -1.25 -6.34
C ASP A 191 4.38 -2.47 -6.20
N GLY A 192 5.42 -2.55 -7.04
CA GLY A 192 6.32 -3.70 -7.12
C GLY A 192 5.99 -4.67 -8.25
N GLU A 193 4.82 -4.56 -8.87
CA GLU A 193 4.42 -5.36 -10.03
C GLU A 193 3.74 -4.52 -11.10
N SER A 194 2.85 -3.62 -10.70
CA SER A 194 2.01 -2.83 -11.60
C SER A 194 2.41 -1.36 -11.59
N ARG A 195 2.48 -0.78 -12.76
CA ARG A 195 2.65 0.65 -12.99
C ARG A 195 1.33 1.26 -13.47
N MET A 196 0.84 2.26 -12.74
CA MET A 196 -0.42 2.93 -13.06
C MET A 196 -0.32 4.42 -12.78
N ASP A 197 -1.13 5.21 -13.47
CA ASP A 197 -1.37 6.60 -13.14
C ASP A 197 -2.77 6.74 -12.52
N LEU A 198 -2.86 7.49 -11.43
CA LEU A 198 -4.12 8.04 -10.93
C LEU A 198 -4.17 9.50 -11.36
N VAL A 199 -5.00 9.79 -12.36
CA VAL A 199 -5.18 11.15 -12.87
C VAL A 199 -6.28 11.82 -12.06
N LEU A 200 -5.91 12.81 -11.26
CA LEU A 200 -6.82 13.56 -10.43
C LEU A 200 -7.36 14.76 -11.21
N SER A 201 -8.63 15.08 -11.01
CA SER A 201 -9.29 16.26 -11.57
C SER A 201 -10.19 16.92 -10.53
N PRO A 202 -10.26 18.25 -10.46
CA PRO A 202 -11.12 18.97 -9.53
C PRO A 202 -12.59 18.54 -9.69
N ASN A 203 -13.29 18.42 -8.55
CA ASN A 203 -14.71 18.11 -8.53
C ASN A 203 -15.47 19.12 -7.64
N ARG A 204 -15.36 19.00 -6.32
CA ARG A 204 -16.07 19.83 -5.34
C ARG A 204 -15.34 19.82 -3.99
N SER A 205 -15.89 20.52 -3.01
CA SER A 205 -15.56 20.36 -1.60
C SER A 205 -16.70 19.66 -0.87
N GLU A 206 -16.37 18.91 0.18
CA GLU A 206 -17.32 18.21 1.05
C GLU A 206 -16.88 18.30 2.51
N ARG A 207 -17.84 18.26 3.42
CA ARG A 207 -17.52 18.13 4.85
C ARG A 207 -17.17 16.69 5.19
N PHE A 208 -16.17 16.50 6.05
CA PHE A 208 -15.83 15.19 6.59
C PHE A 208 -15.80 15.24 8.11
N SER A 209 -15.95 14.06 8.73
CA SER A 209 -15.75 13.82 10.15
C SER A 209 -15.11 12.43 10.32
N ALA A 210 -14.01 12.34 11.07
CA ALA A 210 -13.28 11.11 11.31
C ALA A 210 -12.65 11.12 12.72
N GLY A 211 -13.33 10.49 13.68
CA GLY A 211 -13.00 10.55 15.09
C GLY A 211 -13.19 11.96 15.64
N SER A 212 -12.13 12.58 16.16
CA SER A 212 -12.12 13.97 16.64
C SER A 212 -11.83 15.00 15.54
N ALA A 213 -11.41 14.56 14.36
CA ALA A 213 -11.12 15.44 13.24
C ALA A 213 -12.37 15.72 12.41
N GLU A 214 -12.60 16.98 12.10
CA GLU A 214 -13.68 17.42 11.22
C GLU A 214 -13.23 18.63 10.41
N GLY A 215 -13.85 18.83 9.25
CA GLY A 215 -13.52 19.97 8.41
C GLY A 215 -14.02 19.83 6.99
N GLU A 216 -13.33 20.51 6.09
CA GLU A 216 -13.59 20.49 4.65
C GLU A 216 -12.55 19.61 3.95
N ALA A 217 -12.99 18.74 3.06
CA ALA A 217 -12.17 17.91 2.21
C ALA A 217 -12.30 18.38 0.76
N ILE A 218 -11.19 18.37 0.04
CA ILE A 218 -11.13 18.59 -1.41
C ILE A 218 -11.45 17.26 -2.10
N VAL A 219 -12.51 17.23 -2.89
CA VAL A 219 -12.91 16.04 -3.65
C VAL A 219 -12.31 16.07 -5.03
N CYS A 220 -11.50 15.07 -5.35
CA CYS A 220 -10.97 14.87 -6.69
C CYS A 220 -11.69 13.70 -7.37
N SER A 221 -12.13 13.90 -8.59
CA SER A 221 -12.45 12.80 -9.51
C SER A 221 -11.16 12.09 -9.89
N VAL A 222 -11.21 10.76 -9.99
CA VAL A 222 -10.03 9.94 -10.29
C VAL A 222 -10.25 9.14 -11.56
N ARG A 223 -9.27 9.12 -12.45
CA ARG A 223 -9.20 8.20 -13.59
C ARG A 223 -8.02 7.28 -13.45
N TYR A 224 -8.28 5.98 -13.45
CA TYR A 224 -7.26 4.93 -13.40
C TYR A 224 -6.69 4.66 -14.79
N VAL A 225 -5.37 4.74 -14.94
CA VAL A 225 -4.66 4.51 -16.19
C VAL A 225 -3.58 3.46 -15.98
N PRO A 226 -3.84 2.16 -16.26
CA PRO A 226 -2.82 1.14 -16.18
C PRO A 226 -1.78 1.36 -17.30
N LYS A 227 -0.51 1.32 -16.96
CA LYS A 227 0.61 1.52 -17.89
C LYS A 227 1.26 0.19 -18.28
N SER A 228 1.68 -0.58 -17.27
CA SER A 228 2.37 -1.86 -17.42
C SER A 228 2.23 -2.72 -16.15
N GLY A 229 2.74 -3.94 -16.16
CA GLY A 229 2.67 -4.83 -15.01
C GLY A 229 1.28 -5.46 -14.81
N TYR A 230 0.50 -5.64 -15.86
CA TYR A 230 -0.82 -6.24 -15.79
C TYR A 230 -1.09 -7.18 -16.98
N ARG A 231 -2.12 -8.02 -16.86
CA ARG A 231 -2.56 -8.91 -17.93
C ARG A 231 -3.63 -8.23 -18.79
N LYS A 232 -3.41 -8.14 -20.11
CA LYS A 232 -4.40 -7.65 -21.08
C LYS A 232 -5.69 -8.49 -21.03
N GLY A 233 -6.84 -7.83 -21.19
CA GLY A 233 -8.16 -8.48 -21.19
C GLY A 233 -8.64 -8.93 -19.81
N ARG A 234 -7.97 -8.56 -18.75
CA ARG A 234 -8.43 -8.79 -17.40
C ARG A 234 -9.64 -7.89 -17.08
N LYS A 235 -10.78 -8.53 -16.81
CA LYS A 235 -12.10 -7.85 -16.76
C LYS A 235 -12.20 -6.73 -15.73
N ASP A 236 -11.52 -6.84 -14.60
CA ASP A 236 -11.44 -5.79 -13.58
C ASP A 236 -10.61 -4.59 -14.02
N ILE A 237 -9.47 -4.82 -14.68
CA ILE A 237 -8.64 -3.75 -15.25
C ILE A 237 -9.41 -3.02 -16.37
N GLU A 238 -10.04 -3.74 -17.27
CA GLU A 238 -10.83 -3.13 -18.36
C GLU A 238 -12.01 -2.32 -17.80
N TYR A 239 -12.63 -2.81 -16.72
CA TYR A 239 -13.67 -2.06 -16.02
C TYR A 239 -13.13 -0.76 -15.40
N LEU A 240 -12.03 -0.84 -14.64
CA LEU A 240 -11.42 0.33 -13.99
C LEU A 240 -10.92 1.39 -14.98
N LYS A 241 -10.48 0.99 -16.16
CA LYS A 241 -10.10 1.92 -17.24
C LYS A 241 -11.28 2.74 -17.76
N SER A 242 -12.47 2.18 -17.74
CA SER A 242 -13.68 2.77 -18.34
C SER A 242 -14.63 3.38 -17.32
N VAL A 243 -14.50 3.03 -16.04
CA VAL A 243 -15.43 3.47 -15.02
C VAL A 243 -15.29 4.97 -14.75
N THR A 244 -16.44 5.61 -14.54
CA THR A 244 -16.55 6.99 -14.08
C THR A 244 -17.05 7.02 -12.64
N GLY A 245 -16.92 8.16 -11.95
CA GLY A 245 -17.41 8.35 -10.59
C GLY A 245 -16.51 7.76 -9.50
N MET A 246 -15.23 7.46 -9.84
CA MET A 246 -14.21 7.22 -8.83
C MET A 246 -13.81 8.56 -8.20
N GLU A 247 -13.75 8.63 -6.89
CA GLU A 247 -13.42 9.84 -6.13
C GLU A 247 -12.45 9.53 -5.00
N ILE A 248 -11.57 10.49 -4.70
CA ILE A 248 -10.79 10.53 -3.46
C ILE A 248 -11.00 11.92 -2.83
N TRP A 249 -11.29 11.95 -1.55
CA TRP A 249 -11.44 13.17 -0.76
C TRP A 249 -10.21 13.36 0.10
N PHE A 250 -9.57 14.50 -0.04
CA PHE A 250 -8.34 14.83 0.67
C PHE A 250 -8.61 15.92 1.70
N ALA A 251 -8.20 15.69 2.94
CA ALA A 251 -8.18 16.70 3.99
C ALA A 251 -6.76 17.05 4.40
N LYS A 252 -6.55 18.28 4.82
CA LYS A 252 -5.24 18.76 5.27
C LYS A 252 -4.96 18.22 6.67
N THR A 253 -3.79 17.58 6.85
CA THR A 253 -3.32 17.15 8.17
C THR A 253 -2.86 18.37 8.99
N ALA A 254 -3.13 18.37 10.28
CA ALA A 254 -2.72 19.46 11.16
C ALA A 254 -1.20 19.52 11.35
N THR A 255 -0.58 18.35 11.52
CA THR A 255 0.82 18.23 11.92
C THR A 255 1.80 18.37 10.76
N LEU A 256 1.64 17.57 9.71
CA LEU A 256 2.60 17.54 8.60
C LEU A 256 2.30 18.51 7.48
N GLN A 257 1.17 19.22 7.56
CA GLN A 257 0.71 20.14 6.52
C GLN A 257 0.62 19.48 5.12
N LEU A 258 0.32 18.18 5.10
CA LEU A 258 0.05 17.40 3.90
C LEU A 258 -1.46 17.25 3.70
N TYR A 259 -1.90 16.97 2.49
CA TYR A 259 -3.23 16.44 2.25
C TYR A 259 -3.18 14.91 2.25
N ALA A 260 -4.08 14.29 3.00
CA ALA A 260 -4.22 12.83 3.10
C ALA A 260 -5.68 12.42 2.85
N PRO A 261 -5.92 11.19 2.35
CA PRO A 261 -7.28 10.70 2.09
C PRO A 261 -8.10 10.61 3.37
N VAL A 262 -9.34 11.11 3.33
CA VAL A 262 -10.36 10.87 4.38
C VAL A 262 -11.50 10.00 3.88
N TYR A 263 -11.66 9.90 2.56
CA TYR A 263 -12.66 9.06 1.93
C TYR A 263 -12.23 8.70 0.50
N ALA A 264 -12.58 7.48 0.07
CA ALA A 264 -12.49 7.10 -1.34
C ALA A 264 -13.74 6.30 -1.76
N LYS A 265 -14.20 6.59 -2.97
CA LYS A 265 -15.31 5.90 -3.64
C LYS A 265 -14.78 5.23 -4.91
N ILE A 266 -14.86 3.92 -4.97
CA ILE A 266 -14.27 3.13 -6.03
C ILE A 266 -15.33 2.20 -6.60
N PRO A 267 -15.98 2.56 -7.73
CA PRO A 267 -16.89 1.66 -8.41
C PRO A 267 -16.13 0.41 -8.90
N THR A 268 -16.67 -0.76 -8.63
CA THR A 268 -16.13 -2.04 -9.08
C THR A 268 -17.23 -2.85 -9.79
N ARG A 269 -16.87 -3.94 -10.44
CA ARG A 269 -17.82 -4.84 -11.08
C ARG A 269 -18.78 -5.54 -10.10
N TYR A 270 -18.47 -5.49 -8.81
CA TYR A 270 -19.23 -6.15 -7.73
C TYR A 270 -20.01 -5.17 -6.87
N GLY A 271 -19.94 -3.89 -7.19
CA GLY A 271 -20.53 -2.79 -6.43
C GLY A 271 -19.49 -1.71 -6.14
N THR A 272 -19.91 -0.69 -5.43
CA THR A 272 -19.01 0.41 -5.06
C THR A 272 -18.30 0.09 -3.74
N VAL A 273 -16.98 0.17 -3.75
CA VAL A 273 -16.16 0.12 -2.54
C VAL A 273 -16.05 1.54 -1.99
N HIS A 274 -16.31 1.66 -0.69
CA HIS A 274 -16.15 2.88 0.10
C HIS A 274 -15.03 2.66 1.11
N VAL A 275 -14.06 3.56 1.13
CA VAL A 275 -13.01 3.63 2.15
C VAL A 275 -13.25 4.90 2.94
N THR A 276 -13.55 4.79 4.22
CA THR A 276 -13.94 5.93 5.07
C THR A 276 -13.01 6.02 6.27
N ALA A 277 -12.41 7.17 6.50
CA ALA A 277 -11.60 7.41 7.69
C ALA A 277 -12.48 7.36 8.94
N GLU A 278 -12.09 6.52 9.92
CA GLU A 278 -12.69 6.46 11.27
C GLU A 278 -11.88 7.28 12.27
N LYS A 279 -10.57 7.40 12.03
CA LYS A 279 -9.64 8.25 12.77
C LYS A 279 -8.71 8.92 11.77
N PHE A 280 -8.49 10.22 11.94
CA PHE A 280 -7.65 11.02 11.04
C PHE A 280 -6.83 12.02 11.84
N ASP A 281 -5.50 12.05 11.62
CA ASP A 281 -4.53 13.01 12.20
C ASP A 281 -4.65 13.17 13.73
N GLY A 282 -4.85 12.04 14.44
CA GLY A 282 -5.07 12.05 15.90
C GLY A 282 -4.39 10.92 16.65
#